data_98de22f5530aa3ed726949793d08e5dc
#
_entry.id   98de22f5530aa3ed726949793d08e5dc
#
_cell.length_a   1.000
_cell.length_b   1.000
_cell.length_c   1.000
_cell.angle_alpha   90.00
_cell.angle_beta   90.00
_cell.angle_gamma   90.00
#
_symmetry.space_group_name_H-M   'P 1'
#
loop_
_entity.id
_entity.type
_entity.pdbx_description
1 polymer ?
#
loop_
_entity_poly.entity_id
_entity_poly.type
_entity_poly.pdbx_seq_one_letter_code
_entity_poly.pdbx_strand_id
1 'polypeptide(L)'
;NLETHGQKSNAVLVPREAKSFIVDQVYDYPHVVKKSTRVVQPTFDIIVLGYKEPDLQENYEAIKSKHHTAKLVSGIEGNVNAYKECARQSHTEYFWCVFAKSKLEHGFSFNYHPDCLERPHHYIFKCYNPMIDYAYGHMGIILYHRQMVLDAKEWGPDFTCSFPVKLVDQISNTANYFH
;
A
#
# COMPACT_ATOMS: atom_id res chain seq x y z
N ASN A 1 36.90 18.33 -10.98
CA ASN A 1 37.07 16.85 -11.04
C ASN A 1 35.96 16.24 -10.23
N LEU A 2 34.98 15.69 -10.93
CA LEU A 2 33.97 14.86 -10.31
C LEU A 2 34.55 13.47 -10.18
N GLU A 3 35.05 13.17 -9.02
CA GLU A 3 35.37 11.80 -8.67
C GLU A 3 34.07 11.11 -8.32
N THR A 4 33.71 10.11 -9.10
CA THR A 4 32.63 9.21 -8.77
C THR A 4 33.08 8.35 -7.61
N HIS A 5 32.74 8.75 -6.41
CA HIS A 5 32.90 7.92 -5.24
C HIS A 5 31.76 6.91 -5.18
N GLY A 6 32.13 5.68 -5.31
CA GLY A 6 31.24 4.58 -5.18
C GLY A 6 30.81 3.93 -6.49
N GLN A 7 31.62 3.07 -6.99
CA GLN A 7 31.35 2.22 -8.15
C GLN A 7 30.09 1.33 -8.03
N LYS A 8 29.32 1.51 -6.99
CA LYS A 8 28.09 0.72 -6.72
C LYS A 8 26.83 1.55 -6.65
N SER A 9 26.90 2.85 -6.86
CA SER A 9 25.73 3.71 -6.83
C SER A 9 25.60 4.42 -8.20
N ASN A 10 24.42 4.41 -8.74
CA ASN A 10 24.07 5.17 -9.94
C ASN A 10 23.85 6.66 -9.61
N ALA A 11 24.21 7.09 -8.41
CA ALA A 11 24.07 8.47 -7.99
C ALA A 11 25.31 9.27 -8.40
N VAL A 12 25.12 10.33 -9.13
CA VAL A 12 26.15 11.30 -9.49
C VAL A 12 25.90 12.58 -8.70
N LEU A 13 26.90 12.99 -7.92
CA LEU A 13 26.87 14.29 -7.26
C LEU A 13 27.19 15.37 -8.26
N VAL A 14 26.21 16.15 -8.64
CA VAL A 14 26.40 17.30 -9.56
C VAL A 14 26.52 18.56 -8.72
N PRO A 15 27.62 19.33 -8.84
CA PRO A 15 27.72 20.61 -8.18
C PRO A 15 26.59 21.55 -8.61
N ARG A 16 26.02 22.28 -7.67
CA ARG A 16 24.85 23.15 -7.90
C ARG A 16 25.07 24.19 -9.03
N GLU A 17 26.31 24.56 -9.29
CA GLU A 17 26.69 25.59 -10.25
C GLU A 17 27.29 25.03 -11.56
N ALA A 18 27.39 23.72 -11.69
CA ALA A 18 28.01 23.11 -12.85
C ALA A 18 27.05 22.99 -14.04
N LYS A 19 26.75 24.09 -14.65
CA LYS A 19 25.95 24.13 -15.89
C LYS A 19 26.59 23.33 -17.04
N SER A 20 27.89 23.13 -16.98
CA SER A 20 28.65 22.38 -18.01
C SER A 20 28.48 20.86 -17.97
N PHE A 21 27.80 20.30 -16.94
CA PHE A 21 27.49 18.88 -16.89
C PHE A 21 26.20 18.51 -17.61
N ILE A 22 25.48 19.48 -18.05
CA ILE A 22 24.30 19.28 -18.83
C ILE A 22 24.77 19.06 -20.27
N VAL A 23 24.89 17.80 -20.61
CA VAL A 23 25.22 17.39 -21.97
C VAL A 23 23.94 17.45 -22.77
N ASP A 24 23.79 18.49 -23.50
CA ASP A 24 22.58 18.92 -24.18
C ASP A 24 22.03 17.92 -25.20
N GLN A 25 22.67 16.80 -25.43
CA GLN A 25 22.30 15.97 -26.57
C GLN A 25 21.93 14.53 -26.24
N VAL A 26 22.10 14.10 -24.99
CA VAL A 26 21.77 12.74 -24.59
C VAL A 26 20.51 12.69 -23.72
N TYR A 27 20.29 13.72 -22.97
CA TYR A 27 19.11 13.82 -22.10
C TYR A 27 18.59 15.25 -22.13
N ASP A 28 17.41 15.42 -22.65
CA ASP A 28 16.66 16.66 -22.48
C ASP A 28 16.13 16.67 -21.03
N TYR A 29 17.03 16.99 -20.10
CA TYR A 29 16.55 17.34 -18.78
C TYR A 29 15.86 18.69 -18.92
N PRO A 30 14.57 18.75 -18.72
CA PRO A 30 13.94 20.06 -18.60
C PRO A 30 14.59 20.75 -17.41
N HIS A 31 15.53 21.63 -17.72
CA HIS A 31 16.35 22.34 -16.76
C HIS A 31 15.64 23.26 -15.90
N VAL A 32 14.48 23.34 -16.16
CA VAL A 32 13.62 23.81 -15.18
C VAL A 32 13.42 22.61 -14.27
N VAL A 33 14.28 22.46 -13.28
CA VAL A 33 13.73 22.20 -11.98
C VAL A 33 12.80 23.39 -11.70
N LYS A 34 11.73 23.45 -12.46
CA LYS A 34 10.56 24.23 -12.15
C LYS A 34 10.29 23.79 -10.75
N LYS A 35 10.56 24.66 -9.78
CA LYS A 35 10.31 24.54 -8.37
C LYS A 35 9.41 23.35 -8.18
N SER A 36 9.97 22.30 -7.65
CA SER A 36 9.41 20.96 -7.66
C SER A 36 7.90 21.02 -7.71
N THR A 37 7.30 20.71 -8.83
CA THR A 37 5.93 20.27 -8.79
C THR A 37 5.97 19.17 -7.76
N ARG A 38 5.41 19.43 -6.60
CA ARG A 38 5.24 18.43 -5.57
C ARG A 38 4.70 17.24 -6.33
N VAL A 39 5.50 16.19 -6.44
CA VAL A 39 4.98 14.94 -6.98
C VAL A 39 3.90 14.55 -6.01
N VAL A 40 2.67 14.87 -6.38
CA VAL A 40 1.51 14.44 -5.61
C VAL A 40 1.49 12.94 -5.80
N GLN A 41 1.96 12.24 -4.79
CA GLN A 41 1.91 10.80 -4.82
C GLN A 41 0.45 10.39 -4.90
N PRO A 42 0.08 9.49 -5.80
CA PRO A 42 -1.30 9.07 -5.95
C PRO A 42 -1.79 8.45 -4.64
N THR A 43 -2.95 8.88 -4.18
CA THR A 43 -3.62 8.20 -3.07
C THR A 43 -4.30 6.95 -3.60
N PHE A 44 -4.17 5.84 -2.87
CA PHE A 44 -4.83 4.59 -3.22
C PHE A 44 -6.22 4.49 -2.60
N ASP A 45 -7.13 3.84 -3.29
CA ASP A 45 -8.48 3.57 -2.77
C ASP A 45 -8.42 2.77 -1.47
N ILE A 46 -9.29 3.12 -0.52
CA ILE A 46 -9.44 2.41 0.75
C ILE A 46 -10.77 1.65 0.71
N ILE A 47 -10.69 0.34 0.92
CA ILE A 47 -11.85 -0.54 0.90
C ILE A 47 -11.90 -1.31 2.20
N VAL A 48 -12.96 -1.11 2.96
CA VAL A 48 -13.24 -1.87 4.16
C VAL A 48 -13.96 -3.14 3.75
N LEU A 49 -13.43 -4.27 4.15
CA LEU A 49 -13.96 -5.58 3.84
C LEU A 49 -14.51 -6.26 5.09
N GLY A 50 -15.78 -6.62 5.07
CA GLY A 50 -16.43 -7.36 6.12
C GLY A 50 -17.49 -8.31 5.63
N TYR A 51 -17.98 -9.14 6.52
CA TYR A 51 -19.04 -10.10 6.21
C TYR A 51 -20.24 -9.94 7.14
N LYS A 52 -20.10 -10.35 8.40
CA LYS A 52 -21.16 -10.30 9.42
C LYS A 52 -20.61 -9.87 10.79
N GLU A 53 -19.47 -9.22 10.78
CA GLU A 53 -18.85 -8.72 12.02
C GLU A 53 -19.77 -7.69 12.68
N PRO A 54 -20.00 -7.80 13.99
CA PRO A 54 -20.90 -6.87 14.71
C PRO A 54 -20.41 -5.43 14.64
N ASP A 55 -19.09 -5.21 14.65
CA ASP A 55 -18.47 -3.87 14.66
C ASP A 55 -18.21 -3.32 13.26
N LEU A 56 -18.67 -4.02 12.20
CA LEU A 56 -18.38 -3.65 10.81
C LEU A 56 -18.77 -2.20 10.50
N GLN A 57 -19.97 -1.81 10.87
CA GLN A 57 -20.47 -0.48 10.55
C GLN A 57 -19.71 0.60 11.34
N GLU A 58 -19.45 0.36 12.61
CA GLU A 58 -18.70 1.29 13.45
C GLU A 58 -17.28 1.51 12.93
N ASN A 59 -16.56 0.43 12.63
CA ASN A 59 -15.21 0.50 12.11
C ASN A 59 -15.17 1.15 10.72
N TYR A 60 -16.15 0.88 9.87
CA TYR A 60 -16.27 1.56 8.57
C TYR A 60 -16.49 3.06 8.72
N GLU A 61 -17.43 3.49 9.57
CA GLU A 61 -17.70 4.92 9.79
C GLU A 61 -16.48 5.63 10.42
N ALA A 62 -15.76 4.97 11.30
CA ALA A 62 -14.53 5.50 11.88
C ALA A 62 -13.46 5.77 10.82
N ILE A 63 -13.34 4.89 9.82
CA ILE A 63 -12.43 5.08 8.68
C ILE A 63 -12.96 6.17 7.76
N LYS A 64 -14.24 6.11 7.40
CA LYS A 64 -14.87 7.03 6.47
C LYS A 64 -14.90 8.47 6.95
N SER A 65 -15.00 8.68 8.26
CA SER A 65 -14.94 10.03 8.86
C SER A 65 -13.63 10.75 8.56
N LYS A 66 -12.52 10.00 8.43
CA LYS A 66 -11.18 10.51 8.11
C LYS A 66 -10.84 10.42 6.63
N HIS A 67 -11.43 9.45 5.94
CA HIS A 67 -11.18 9.12 4.53
C HIS A 67 -12.49 9.01 3.78
N HIS A 68 -13.06 10.14 3.38
CA HIS A 68 -14.41 10.25 2.81
C HIS A 68 -14.63 9.39 1.56
N THR A 69 -13.57 9.03 0.85
CA THR A 69 -13.63 8.16 -0.34
C THR A 69 -13.60 6.68 -0.01
N ALA A 70 -13.45 6.29 1.27
CA ALA A 70 -13.46 4.89 1.67
C ALA A 70 -14.78 4.22 1.30
N LYS A 71 -14.67 2.99 0.77
CA LYS A 71 -15.80 2.17 0.32
C LYS A 71 -15.97 0.97 1.24
N LEU A 72 -17.18 0.45 1.32
CA LEU A 72 -17.50 -0.77 2.04
C LEU A 72 -17.84 -1.89 1.07
N VAL A 73 -17.18 -3.04 1.22
CA VAL A 73 -17.54 -4.31 0.58
C VAL A 73 -17.93 -5.27 1.68
N SER A 74 -19.15 -5.78 1.64
CA SER A 74 -19.66 -6.70 2.66
C SER A 74 -20.60 -7.74 2.10
N GLY A 75 -20.77 -8.86 2.82
CA GLY A 75 -21.72 -9.92 2.49
C GLY A 75 -21.33 -10.78 1.28
N ILE A 76 -20.10 -10.71 0.83
CA ILE A 76 -19.61 -11.54 -0.28
C ILE A 76 -19.17 -12.90 0.26
N GLU A 77 -19.74 -13.96 -0.28
CA GLU A 77 -19.39 -15.32 0.09
C GLU A 77 -18.05 -15.76 -0.53
N GLY A 78 -17.16 -16.28 0.32
CA GLY A 78 -15.83 -16.73 -0.07
C GLY A 78 -14.79 -15.62 -0.13
N ASN A 79 -13.71 -15.81 0.61
CA ASN A 79 -12.65 -14.81 0.77
C ASN A 79 -12.09 -14.29 -0.56
N VAL A 80 -11.84 -15.18 -1.52
CA VAL A 80 -11.28 -14.79 -2.82
C VAL A 80 -12.27 -13.95 -3.63
N ASN A 81 -13.56 -14.28 -3.58
CA ASN A 81 -14.59 -13.49 -4.24
C ASN A 81 -14.69 -12.10 -3.63
N ALA A 82 -14.56 -12.02 -2.30
CA ALA A 82 -14.56 -10.76 -1.57
C ALA A 82 -13.34 -9.88 -1.94
N TYR A 83 -12.13 -10.44 -2.02
CA TYR A 83 -10.95 -9.70 -2.49
C TYR A 83 -11.08 -9.23 -3.93
N LYS A 84 -11.60 -10.09 -4.81
CA LYS A 84 -11.85 -9.70 -6.21
C LYS A 84 -12.89 -8.59 -6.32
N GLU A 85 -13.90 -8.60 -5.47
CA GLU A 85 -14.88 -7.52 -5.44
C GLU A 85 -14.26 -6.21 -4.96
N CYS A 86 -13.42 -6.25 -3.92
CA CYS A 86 -12.64 -5.09 -3.52
C CYS A 86 -11.79 -4.53 -4.69
N ALA A 87 -11.10 -5.42 -5.42
CA ALA A 87 -10.32 -5.02 -6.58
C ALA A 87 -11.16 -4.44 -7.72
N ARG A 88 -12.40 -4.92 -7.93
CA ARG A 88 -13.32 -4.36 -8.95
C ARG A 88 -13.78 -2.96 -8.56
N GLN A 89 -14.04 -2.73 -7.29
CA GLN A 89 -14.48 -1.43 -6.79
C GLN A 89 -13.34 -0.41 -6.69
N SER A 90 -12.09 -0.85 -6.73
CA SER A 90 -10.95 0.04 -6.79
C SER A 90 -10.71 0.55 -8.22
N HIS A 91 -10.21 1.80 -8.31
CA HIS A 91 -9.81 2.45 -9.56
C HIS A 91 -8.31 2.77 -9.60
N THR A 92 -7.60 2.48 -8.52
CA THR A 92 -6.16 2.74 -8.38
C THR A 92 -5.35 1.46 -8.62
N GLU A 93 -4.08 1.61 -8.96
CA GLU A 93 -3.16 0.48 -9.22
C GLU A 93 -3.03 -0.44 -8.01
N TYR A 94 -2.95 0.16 -6.83
CA TYR A 94 -3.04 -0.53 -5.54
C TYR A 94 -4.29 -0.08 -4.81
N PHE A 95 -4.76 -0.90 -3.90
CA PHE A 95 -5.84 -0.52 -2.98
C PHE A 95 -5.62 -1.08 -1.59
N TRP A 96 -5.99 -0.30 -0.61
CA TRP A 96 -6.01 -0.71 0.78
C TRP A 96 -7.22 -1.59 1.05
N CYS A 97 -6.98 -2.81 1.50
CA CYS A 97 -8.01 -3.69 2.03
C CYS A 97 -7.89 -3.70 3.55
N VAL A 98 -8.91 -3.19 4.21
CA VAL A 98 -8.99 -3.11 5.68
C VAL A 98 -10.07 -4.06 6.14
N PHE A 99 -9.70 -5.07 6.93
CA PHE A 99 -10.69 -6.00 7.48
C PHE A 99 -11.51 -5.33 8.58
N ALA A 100 -12.81 -5.44 8.49
CA ALA A 100 -13.75 -4.73 9.36
C ALA A 100 -13.60 -5.02 10.85
N LYS A 101 -13.09 -6.20 11.21
CA LYS A 101 -12.77 -6.55 12.60
C LYS A 101 -11.48 -5.94 13.14
N SER A 102 -10.73 -5.18 12.33
CA SER A 102 -9.45 -4.61 12.71
C SER A 102 -9.62 -3.17 13.17
N LYS A 103 -9.14 -2.87 14.36
CA LYS A 103 -9.12 -1.50 14.90
C LYS A 103 -7.82 -0.82 14.48
N LEU A 104 -7.93 0.28 13.74
CA LEU A 104 -6.77 1.05 13.28
C LEU A 104 -5.96 1.58 14.46
N GLU A 105 -4.63 1.50 14.35
CA GLU A 105 -3.72 2.13 15.28
C GLU A 105 -3.78 3.66 15.18
N HIS A 106 -3.59 4.30 16.33
CA HIS A 106 -3.52 5.75 16.37
C HIS A 106 -2.28 6.23 15.63
N GLY A 107 -2.49 7.06 14.61
CA GLY A 107 -1.40 7.58 13.78
C GLY A 107 -1.07 6.74 12.56
N PHE A 108 -1.72 5.59 12.33
CA PHE A 108 -1.58 4.90 11.07
C PHE A 108 -2.14 5.74 9.93
N SER A 109 -1.37 5.84 8.85
CA SER A 109 -1.77 6.59 7.66
C SER A 109 -1.69 5.71 6.42
N PHE A 110 -2.64 5.90 5.51
CA PHE A 110 -2.71 5.19 4.23
C PHE A 110 -1.83 5.85 3.15
N ASN A 111 -0.62 6.28 3.52
CA ASN A 111 0.30 6.99 2.62
C ASN A 111 1.55 6.19 2.24
N TYR A 112 1.53 4.88 2.44
CA TYR A 112 2.60 4.01 1.96
C TYR A 112 2.55 3.91 0.43
N HIS A 113 3.71 4.05 -0.20
CA HIS A 113 3.87 3.95 -1.65
C HIS A 113 4.88 2.86 -1.99
N PRO A 114 4.47 1.87 -2.79
CA PRO A 114 5.39 0.90 -3.38
C PRO A 114 6.48 1.57 -4.20
N ASP A 115 7.67 0.96 -4.23
CA ASP A 115 8.72 1.38 -5.13
C ASP A 115 8.31 1.04 -6.58
N CYS A 116 8.20 2.04 -7.42
CA CYS A 116 7.80 1.87 -8.83
C CYS A 116 8.84 1.14 -9.70
N LEU A 117 10.06 0.98 -9.19
CA LEU A 117 11.12 0.23 -9.89
C LEU A 117 11.12 -1.25 -9.53
N GLU A 118 10.39 -1.64 -8.52
CA GLU A 118 10.26 -3.03 -8.12
C GLU A 118 9.10 -3.74 -8.87
N ARG A 119 9.19 -5.07 -8.92
CA ARG A 119 8.07 -5.88 -9.39
C ARG A 119 6.87 -5.69 -8.44
N PRO A 120 5.65 -5.75 -8.94
CA PRO A 120 4.47 -5.66 -8.10
C PRO A 120 4.44 -6.71 -6.98
N HIS A 121 4.10 -6.28 -5.78
CA HIS A 121 3.92 -7.12 -4.60
C HIS A 121 2.62 -6.75 -3.91
N HIS A 122 2.09 -7.64 -3.08
CA HIS A 122 1.17 -7.26 -2.03
C HIS A 122 1.97 -6.87 -0.80
N TYR A 123 1.52 -5.86 -0.08
CA TYR A 123 2.20 -5.36 1.12
C TYR A 123 1.34 -5.64 2.34
N ILE A 124 1.86 -6.46 3.24
CA ILE A 124 1.19 -6.86 4.48
C ILE A 124 1.74 -6.02 5.61
N PHE A 125 0.87 -5.36 6.36
CA PHE A 125 1.24 -4.56 7.52
C PHE A 125 1.10 -5.40 8.79
N LYS A 126 1.92 -5.08 9.81
CA LYS A 126 1.84 -5.78 11.09
C LYS A 126 0.56 -5.45 11.82
N CYS A 127 -0.02 -6.47 12.40
CA CYS A 127 -1.13 -6.38 13.34
C CYS A 127 -0.62 -6.69 14.74
N TYR A 128 -0.94 -5.85 15.71
CA TYR A 128 -0.65 -6.14 17.12
C TYR A 128 -1.73 -7.06 17.69
N ASN A 129 -1.30 -8.11 18.34
CA ASN A 129 -2.17 -9.04 19.04
C ASN A 129 -1.99 -8.89 20.55
N PRO A 130 -2.93 -8.28 21.27
CA PRO A 130 -2.81 -8.03 22.70
C PRO A 130 -2.87 -9.30 23.56
N MET A 131 -3.38 -10.41 23.03
CA MET A 131 -3.46 -11.66 23.78
C MET A 131 -2.08 -12.32 23.98
N ILE A 132 -1.18 -12.11 23.04
CA ILE A 132 0.16 -12.71 23.06
C ILE A 132 1.26 -11.65 23.12
N ASP A 133 0.86 -10.39 23.27
CA ASP A 133 1.78 -9.22 23.30
C ASP A 133 2.79 -9.24 22.15
N TYR A 134 2.31 -9.47 20.93
CA TYR A 134 3.17 -9.60 19.76
C TYR A 134 2.55 -9.00 18.50
N ALA A 135 3.41 -8.37 17.67
CA ALA A 135 3.02 -7.86 16.37
C ALA A 135 3.57 -8.72 15.24
N TYR A 136 2.73 -9.16 14.35
CA TYR A 136 3.08 -10.00 13.20
C TYR A 136 2.30 -9.61 11.95
N GLY A 137 2.76 -10.07 10.79
CA GLY A 137 2.03 -9.89 9.54
C GLY A 137 0.72 -10.70 9.59
N HIS A 138 -0.40 -9.99 9.47
CA HIS A 138 -1.72 -10.59 9.49
C HIS A 138 -2.62 -9.86 8.49
N MET A 139 -3.73 -10.53 8.12
CA MET A 139 -4.73 -10.00 7.19
C MET A 139 -5.62 -8.90 7.81
N GLY A 140 -5.05 -8.00 8.61
CA GLY A 140 -5.77 -6.85 9.14
C GLY A 140 -5.83 -5.70 8.14
N ILE A 141 -4.66 -5.30 7.64
CA ILE A 141 -4.52 -4.29 6.60
C ILE A 141 -3.50 -4.75 5.58
N ILE A 142 -3.92 -4.77 4.33
CA ILE A 142 -3.10 -5.17 3.20
C ILE A 142 -3.24 -4.13 2.10
N LEU A 143 -2.12 -3.74 1.50
CA LEU A 143 -2.11 -2.99 0.26
C LEU A 143 -1.97 -3.97 -0.89
N TYR A 144 -3.05 -4.25 -1.58
CA TYR A 144 -3.10 -5.17 -2.70
C TYR A 144 -2.75 -4.48 -4.01
N HIS A 145 -1.96 -5.12 -4.85
CA HIS A 145 -1.85 -4.75 -6.24
C HIS A 145 -3.11 -5.24 -6.98
N ARG A 146 -3.88 -4.30 -7.50
CA ARG A 146 -5.23 -4.54 -8.04
C ARG A 146 -5.27 -5.60 -9.14
N GLN A 147 -4.40 -5.46 -10.13
CA GLN A 147 -4.41 -6.37 -11.29
C GLN A 147 -4.07 -7.81 -10.90
N MET A 148 -3.12 -8.00 -9.98
CA MET A 148 -2.77 -9.35 -9.49
C MET A 148 -3.98 -10.04 -8.82
N VAL A 149 -4.80 -9.31 -8.08
CA VAL A 149 -6.01 -9.86 -7.48
C VAL A 149 -7.06 -10.23 -8.55
N LEU A 150 -7.24 -9.37 -9.55
CA LEU A 150 -8.20 -9.63 -10.63
C LEU A 150 -7.82 -10.82 -11.48
N ASP A 151 -6.55 -10.97 -11.82
CA ASP A 151 -6.02 -12.01 -12.70
C ASP A 151 -5.83 -13.36 -12.02
N ALA A 152 -5.96 -13.41 -10.69
CA ALA A 152 -5.78 -14.64 -9.92
C ALA A 152 -6.74 -15.76 -10.41
N LYS A 153 -6.18 -16.82 -10.95
CA LYS A 153 -6.93 -18.03 -11.40
C LYS A 153 -6.74 -19.17 -10.43
N GLU A 154 -5.52 -19.31 -9.93
CA GLU A 154 -5.10 -20.36 -9.02
C GLU A 154 -4.42 -19.72 -7.80
N TRP A 155 -4.55 -20.32 -6.66
CA TRP A 155 -3.92 -19.93 -5.41
C TRP A 155 -3.75 -21.13 -4.49
N GLY A 156 -2.80 -21.00 -3.55
CA GLY A 156 -2.57 -21.99 -2.50
C GLY A 156 -3.55 -21.86 -1.32
N PRO A 157 -3.22 -22.44 -0.18
CA PRO A 157 -4.05 -22.37 1.02
C PRO A 157 -4.34 -20.96 1.52
N ASP A 158 -3.41 -20.04 1.32
CA ASP A 158 -3.58 -18.61 1.61
C ASP A 158 -3.50 -17.82 0.31
N PHE A 159 -4.58 -17.09 0.00
CA PHE A 159 -4.67 -16.30 -1.21
C PHE A 159 -3.58 -15.24 -1.31
N THR A 160 -3.39 -14.46 -0.24
CA THR A 160 -2.43 -13.35 -0.24
C THR A 160 -1.00 -13.84 -0.40
N CYS A 161 -0.64 -14.89 0.34
CA CYS A 161 0.71 -15.47 0.31
C CYS A 161 0.99 -16.33 -0.94
N SER A 162 0.00 -16.55 -1.79
CA SER A 162 0.18 -17.22 -3.08
C SER A 162 0.80 -16.31 -4.15
N PHE A 163 0.97 -15.04 -3.86
CA PHE A 163 1.59 -14.04 -4.72
C PHE A 163 2.86 -13.48 -4.08
N PRO A 164 3.68 -12.73 -4.83
CA PRO A 164 4.77 -11.98 -4.24
C PRO A 164 4.28 -11.02 -3.16
N VAL A 165 4.77 -11.19 -1.92
CA VAL A 165 4.38 -10.36 -0.78
C VAL A 165 5.60 -9.74 -0.12
N LYS A 166 5.41 -8.57 0.49
CA LYS A 166 6.37 -7.92 1.37
C LYS A 166 5.72 -7.60 2.71
N LEU A 167 6.41 -7.91 3.79
CA LEU A 167 6.01 -7.46 5.11
C LEU A 167 6.55 -6.05 5.35
N VAL A 168 5.64 -5.15 5.68
CA VAL A 168 5.98 -3.77 6.08
C VAL A 168 6.11 -3.73 7.59
N ASP A 169 7.26 -3.27 8.08
CA ASP A 169 7.54 -3.16 9.52
C ASP A 169 6.86 -1.93 10.13
N GLN A 170 5.54 -1.92 10.05
CA GLN A 170 4.69 -0.90 10.65
C GLN A 170 3.43 -1.57 11.22
N ILE A 171 3.13 -1.28 12.47
CA ILE A 171 1.88 -1.72 13.09
C ILE A 171 0.75 -0.84 12.55
N SER A 172 -0.22 -1.46 11.94
CA SER A 172 -1.34 -0.77 11.29
C SER A 172 -2.62 -0.86 12.10
N ASN A 173 -2.78 -1.93 12.83
CA ASN A 173 -4.02 -2.23 13.54
C ASN A 173 -3.78 -3.16 14.73
N THR A 174 -4.73 -3.13 15.65
CA THR A 174 -4.85 -4.13 16.71
C THR A 174 -5.95 -5.11 16.35
N ALA A 175 -5.66 -6.40 16.46
CA ALA A 175 -6.64 -7.44 16.25
C ALA A 175 -7.69 -7.45 17.37
N ASN A 176 -8.95 -7.50 16.99
CA ASN A 176 -10.05 -7.70 17.91
C ASN A 176 -10.52 -9.15 17.80
N TYR A 177 -10.20 -9.96 18.82
CA TYR A 177 -10.55 -11.38 18.86
C TYR A 177 -11.78 -11.71 19.69
N PHE A 178 -12.46 -10.71 20.22
CA PHE A 178 -13.58 -10.91 21.16
C PHE A 178 -14.95 -10.95 20.48
N HIS A 179 -14.99 -11.28 19.19
CA HIS A 179 -16.25 -11.42 18.46
C HIS A 179 -16.31 -12.67 17.60
#